data_e250430b9318891d6683c5d80c8f43e2
#
_entry.id   e250430b9318891d6683c5d80c8f43e2
#
_cell.length_a   1.000
_cell.length_b   1.000
_cell.length_c   1.000
_cell.angle_alpha   90.00
_cell.angle_beta   90.00
_cell.angle_gamma   90.00
#
_symmetry.space_group_name_H-M   'P 1'
#
loop_
_entity.id
_entity.type
_entity.pdbx_description
1 polymer ?
#
loop_
_entity_poly.entity_id
_entity_poly.type
_entity_poly.pdbx_seq_one_letter_code
_entity_poly.pdbx_strand_id
1 'polypeptide(L)'
;MIEPTTVWMVHLDRTPTDETEGILSADEWELVFVDAGSPETTRFPFVDIVNVKRVLGSPVFTLGWRFRDERRQTAFYLTRPPPLGTLAPGSGPPDIPDLRAATTWRRSGRWRQRRDNTRYLAATSTSLKDRRDVLVSQIKAAMKQARGEPS
;
A
#
# COMPACT_ATOMS: atom_id res chain seq x y z
N MET A 1 -2.25 -17.39 9.06
CA MET A 1 -1.68 -17.32 7.71
C MET A 1 -2.50 -16.36 6.86
N ILE A 2 -1.86 -15.50 6.13
CA ILE A 2 -2.54 -14.55 5.25
C ILE A 2 -2.77 -15.19 3.90
N GLU A 3 -4.04 -15.27 3.51
CA GLU A 3 -4.39 -15.86 2.21
C GLU A 3 -3.89 -14.99 1.06
N PRO A 4 -3.44 -15.61 -0.03
CA PRO A 4 -3.01 -14.86 -1.21
C PRO A 4 -4.12 -13.93 -1.70
N THR A 5 -3.78 -12.67 -1.86
CA THR A 5 -4.74 -11.63 -2.25
C THR A 5 -4.14 -10.77 -3.36
N THR A 6 -4.90 -10.55 -4.41
CA THR A 6 -4.48 -9.65 -5.48
C THR A 6 -4.51 -8.21 -5.00
N VAL A 7 -3.39 -7.52 -5.14
CA VAL A 7 -3.24 -6.13 -4.73
C VAL A 7 -2.39 -5.37 -5.75
N TRP A 8 -2.43 -4.06 -5.66
CA TRP A 8 -1.55 -3.17 -6.41
C TRP A 8 -0.63 -2.48 -5.42
N MET A 9 0.66 -2.67 -5.61
CA MET A 9 1.70 -2.11 -4.75
C MET A 9 2.25 -0.82 -5.32
N VAL A 10 2.38 0.20 -4.48
CA VAL A 10 2.94 1.49 -4.85
C VAL A 10 3.97 1.90 -3.79
N HIS A 11 5.22 2.06 -4.19
CA HIS A 11 6.24 2.60 -3.30
C HIS A 11 6.10 4.11 -3.23
N LEU A 12 5.86 4.63 -2.04
CA LEU A 12 5.59 6.06 -1.84
C LEU A 12 6.84 6.92 -1.75
N ASP A 13 7.96 6.28 -1.51
CA ASP A 13 9.26 6.92 -1.34
C ASP A 13 10.14 6.88 -2.61
N ARG A 14 9.58 6.44 -3.71
CA ARG A 14 10.29 6.36 -4.99
C ARG A 14 9.66 7.26 -6.04
N THR A 15 10.48 7.72 -6.96
CA THR A 15 10.08 8.51 -8.12
C THR A 15 10.57 7.81 -9.38
N PRO A 16 9.71 7.51 -10.37
CA PRO A 16 8.26 7.65 -10.32
C PRO A 16 7.59 6.61 -9.42
N THR A 17 6.38 6.92 -8.98
CA THR A 17 5.58 5.99 -8.20
C THR A 17 4.77 5.10 -9.14
N ASP A 18 5.32 3.99 -9.49
CA ASP A 18 4.64 3.04 -10.37
C ASP A 18 3.76 2.08 -9.60
N GLU A 19 2.66 1.70 -10.23
CA GLU A 19 1.75 0.70 -9.70
C GLU A 19 2.17 -0.67 -10.21
N THR A 20 2.24 -1.63 -9.32
CA THR A 20 2.57 -3.00 -9.67
C THR A 20 1.47 -3.93 -9.19
N GLU A 21 0.81 -4.58 -10.13
CA GLU A 21 -0.18 -5.61 -9.78
C GLU A 21 0.53 -6.89 -9.37
N GLY A 22 0.04 -7.53 -8.34
CA GLY A 22 0.62 -8.79 -7.89
C GLY A 22 -0.21 -9.45 -6.80
N ILE A 23 0.37 -10.48 -6.21
CA ILE A 23 -0.27 -11.25 -5.15
C ILE A 23 0.50 -11.04 -3.86
N LEU A 24 -0.22 -10.60 -2.85
CA LEU A 24 0.29 -10.44 -1.50
C LEU A 24 -0.10 -11.67 -0.67
N SER A 25 0.88 -12.28 -0.05
CA SER A 25 0.68 -13.40 0.86
C SER A 25 1.64 -13.28 2.04
N ALA A 26 1.59 -14.19 2.96
CA ALA A 26 2.53 -14.21 4.07
C ALA A 26 2.88 -15.63 4.45
N ASP A 27 4.12 -15.81 4.84
CA ASP A 27 4.54 -17.00 5.55
C ASP A 27 4.73 -16.67 7.04
N GLU A 28 5.49 -17.48 7.75
CA GLU A 28 5.71 -17.35 9.19
C GLU A 28 6.54 -16.12 9.57
N TRP A 29 7.37 -15.63 8.64
CA TRP A 29 8.40 -14.65 8.95
C TRP A 29 8.27 -13.34 8.20
N GLU A 30 7.58 -13.36 7.07
CA GLU A 30 7.55 -12.20 6.18
C GLU A 30 6.27 -12.11 5.37
N LEU A 31 5.97 -10.89 4.98
CA LEU A 31 4.95 -10.58 4.00
C LEU A 31 5.61 -10.62 2.62
N VAL A 32 4.99 -11.28 1.66
CA VAL A 32 5.58 -11.52 0.34
C VAL A 32 4.66 -10.99 -0.75
N PHE A 33 5.21 -10.17 -1.60
CA PHE A 33 4.51 -9.66 -2.79
C PHE A 33 5.17 -10.24 -4.04
N VAL A 34 4.39 -10.92 -4.85
CA VAL A 34 4.84 -11.48 -6.13
C VAL A 34 4.23 -10.68 -7.27
N ASP A 35 5.08 -10.07 -8.08
CA ASP A 35 4.65 -9.29 -9.24
C ASP A 35 3.95 -10.20 -10.26
N ALA A 36 2.80 -9.78 -10.76
CA ALA A 36 2.04 -10.55 -11.74
C ALA A 36 2.67 -10.50 -13.15
N GLY A 37 3.44 -9.45 -13.44
CA GLY A 37 4.04 -9.25 -14.75
C GLY A 37 5.50 -9.71 -14.85
N SER A 38 6.10 -10.10 -13.75
CA SER A 38 7.51 -10.51 -13.73
C SER A 38 7.74 -11.51 -12.58
N PRO A 39 8.86 -12.26 -12.62
CA PRO A 39 9.17 -13.17 -11.52
C PRO A 39 9.69 -12.45 -10.27
N GLU A 40 9.66 -11.14 -10.24
CA GLU A 40 10.16 -10.38 -9.11
C GLU A 40 9.29 -10.58 -7.87
N THR A 41 9.97 -10.73 -6.75
CA THR A 41 9.33 -10.91 -5.45
C THR A 41 9.87 -9.88 -4.48
N THR A 42 8.98 -9.14 -3.85
CA THR A 42 9.34 -8.19 -2.80
C THR A 42 8.99 -8.80 -1.45
N ARG A 43 9.92 -8.77 -0.52
CA ARG A 43 9.77 -9.38 0.79
C ARG A 43 9.86 -8.33 1.88
N PHE A 44 8.97 -8.43 2.85
CA PHE A 44 8.90 -7.52 3.99
C PHE A 44 8.94 -8.36 5.27
N PRO A 45 10.12 -8.59 5.83
CA PRO A 45 10.20 -9.33 7.09
C PRO A 45 9.38 -8.63 8.18
N PHE A 46 8.60 -9.37 8.92
CA PHE A 46 7.72 -8.77 9.94
C PHE A 46 8.50 -7.99 11.00
N VAL A 47 9.73 -8.39 11.27
CA VAL A 47 10.59 -7.66 12.23
C VAL A 47 10.99 -6.29 11.72
N ASP A 48 11.03 -6.11 10.41
CA ASP A 48 11.40 -4.84 9.78
C ASP A 48 10.20 -3.93 9.52
N ILE A 49 8.98 -4.45 9.64
CA ILE A 49 7.78 -3.63 9.48
C ILE A 49 7.58 -2.78 10.73
N VAL A 50 7.59 -1.47 10.54
CA VAL A 50 7.45 -0.51 11.63
C VAL A 50 6.00 -0.26 11.99
N ASN A 51 5.16 -0.08 10.98
CA ASN A 51 3.73 0.13 11.20
C ASN A 51 2.91 -0.28 9.98
N VAL A 52 1.64 -0.51 10.23
CA VAL A 52 0.64 -0.76 9.20
C VAL A 52 -0.56 0.12 9.49
N LYS A 53 -0.98 0.91 8.53
CA LYS A 53 -2.07 1.87 8.69
C LYS A 53 -3.12 1.72 7.61
N ARG A 54 -4.37 1.74 8.01
CA ARG A 54 -5.49 1.80 7.08
C ARG A 54 -5.64 3.21 6.55
N VAL A 55 -5.98 3.32 5.28
CA VAL A 55 -6.38 4.61 4.71
C VAL A 55 -7.90 4.69 4.80
N LEU A 56 -8.39 5.59 5.64
CA LEU A 56 -9.82 5.72 5.88
C LEU A 56 -10.57 6.09 4.60
N GLY A 57 -11.69 5.43 4.40
CA GLY A 57 -12.54 5.71 3.25
C GLY A 57 -12.12 5.02 1.96
N SER A 58 -11.07 4.21 1.96
CA SER A 58 -10.60 3.53 0.75
C SER A 58 -10.08 2.13 1.06
N PRO A 59 -10.13 1.19 0.11
CA PRO A 59 -9.61 -0.15 0.30
C PRO A 59 -8.08 -0.18 0.13
N VAL A 60 -7.40 0.62 0.92
CA VAL A 60 -5.95 0.83 0.85
C VAL A 60 -5.36 0.76 2.24
N PHE A 61 -4.18 0.20 2.37
CA PHE A 61 -3.38 0.32 3.59
C PHE A 61 -1.94 0.65 3.23
N THR A 62 -1.24 1.25 4.18
CA THR A 62 0.17 1.60 4.01
C THR A 62 1.04 0.81 4.97
N LEU A 63 2.22 0.48 4.52
CA LEU A 63 3.21 -0.27 5.26
C LEU A 63 4.45 0.61 5.43
N GLY A 64 4.81 0.91 6.67
CA GLY A 64 6.10 1.52 6.98
C GLY A 64 7.08 0.42 7.37
N TRP A 65 8.23 0.36 6.72
CA TRP A 65 9.20 -0.70 6.92
C TRP A 65 10.63 -0.18 6.80
N ARG A 66 11.59 -0.98 7.21
CA ARG A 66 13.01 -0.63 7.15
C ARG A 66 13.72 -1.51 6.16
N PHE A 67 14.61 -0.89 5.41
CA PHE A 67 15.52 -1.59 4.52
C PHE A 67 16.89 -0.95 4.64
N ARG A 68 17.88 -1.69 5.12
CA ARG A 68 19.24 -1.20 5.34
C ARG A 68 19.27 0.08 6.18
N ASP A 69 18.52 0.07 7.29
CA ASP A 69 18.36 1.20 8.20
C ASP A 69 17.63 2.42 7.61
N GLU A 70 17.21 2.34 6.37
CA GLU A 70 16.37 3.37 5.77
C GLU A 70 14.89 3.07 5.98
N ARG A 71 14.15 4.09 6.33
CA ARG A 71 12.71 3.98 6.50
C ARG A 71 12.03 4.13 5.15
N ARG A 72 11.20 3.16 4.83
CA ARG A 72 10.47 3.12 3.56
C ARG A 72 8.98 3.06 3.78
N GLN A 73 8.23 3.46 2.77
CA GLN A 73 6.78 3.45 2.83
C GLN A 73 6.20 2.89 1.54
N THR A 74 5.25 1.98 1.68
CA THR A 74 4.62 1.30 0.55
C THR A 74 3.11 1.26 0.79
N ALA A 75 2.33 1.54 -0.25
CA ALA A 75 0.88 1.43 -0.20
C ALA A 75 0.43 0.18 -0.96
N PHE A 76 -0.59 -0.48 -0.44
CA PHE A 76 -1.24 -1.61 -1.07
C PHE A 76 -2.71 -1.28 -1.30
N TYR A 77 -3.14 -1.36 -2.54
CA TYR A 77 -4.51 -1.11 -2.97
C TYR A 77 -5.18 -2.44 -3.24
N LEU A 78 -6.35 -2.66 -2.70
CA LEU A 78 -7.13 -3.88 -2.99
C LEU A 78 -7.99 -3.74 -4.24
N THR A 79 -8.00 -2.57 -4.83
CA THR A 79 -8.61 -2.31 -6.13
C THR A 79 -7.62 -1.53 -6.99
N ARG A 80 -7.73 -1.67 -8.28
CA ARG A 80 -6.82 -0.99 -9.20
C ARG A 80 -6.90 0.52 -8.99
N PRO A 81 -5.80 1.18 -8.62
CA PRO A 81 -5.80 2.62 -8.45
C PRO A 81 -5.86 3.30 -9.82
N PRO A 82 -6.40 4.51 -9.89
CA PRO A 82 -6.34 5.28 -11.13
C PRO A 82 -4.88 5.58 -11.48
N PRO A 83 -4.51 5.49 -12.76
CA PRO A 83 -3.15 5.75 -13.19
C PRO A 83 -2.69 7.16 -12.77
N LEU A 84 -1.49 7.25 -12.22
CA LEU A 84 -0.95 8.54 -11.79
C LEU A 84 -0.73 9.50 -12.96
N GLY A 85 -0.40 8.96 -14.11
CA GLY A 85 -0.15 9.76 -15.29
C GLY A 85 -1.38 10.36 -15.95
N THR A 86 -2.57 9.96 -15.52
CA THR A 86 -3.82 10.48 -16.08
C THR A 86 -4.42 11.62 -15.27
N LEU A 87 -3.67 12.18 -14.36
CA LEU A 87 -4.07 13.44 -13.78
C LEU A 87 -4.23 14.43 -14.90
N ALA A 88 -5.41 15.01 -15.02
CA ALA A 88 -5.71 15.89 -16.10
C ALA A 88 -4.67 17.00 -16.20
N PRO A 89 -4.24 17.35 -17.41
CA PRO A 89 -3.37 18.48 -17.58
C PRO A 89 -4.07 19.70 -16.99
N GLY A 90 -3.48 20.37 -16.11
CA GLY A 90 -4.12 21.49 -15.44
C GLY A 90 -4.76 21.16 -14.12
N SER A 91 -4.89 19.94 -13.79
CA SER A 91 -5.30 19.56 -12.43
C SER A 91 -4.16 19.70 -11.47
N GLY A 92 -3.13 20.22 -11.94
CA GLY A 92 -2.04 20.44 -11.11
C GLY A 92 -0.88 20.80 -11.92
N PRO A 93 -0.14 21.65 -11.37
CA PRO A 93 1.17 21.82 -11.79
C PRO A 93 1.76 20.47 -11.80
N PRO A 94 2.65 20.29 -12.69
CA PRO A 94 3.43 19.10 -12.72
C PRO A 94 3.73 18.74 -11.30
N ASP A 95 3.05 17.92 -10.80
CA ASP A 95 3.04 17.34 -9.53
C ASP A 95 4.34 16.94 -8.96
N ILE A 96 5.29 17.56 -9.47
CA ILE A 96 6.67 17.37 -9.11
C ILE A 96 6.92 17.56 -7.65
N PRO A 97 6.37 18.57 -7.05
CA PRO A 97 6.58 18.73 -5.63
C PRO A 97 6.06 17.57 -4.83
N ASP A 98 5.11 16.93 -5.37
CA ASP A 98 4.48 15.85 -4.65
C ASP A 98 5.28 14.64 -4.58
N LEU A 99 6.08 14.44 -5.58
CA LEU A 99 6.90 13.28 -5.65
C LEU A 99 8.03 13.29 -4.63
N ARG A 100 8.45 14.46 -4.22
CA ARG A 100 9.47 14.52 -3.18
C ARG A 100 8.90 14.43 -1.80
N ALA A 101 7.61 14.31 -1.71
CA ALA A 101 7.00 14.27 -0.43
C ALA A 101 6.05 13.14 -0.30
N ALA A 102 6.59 11.97 -0.24
CA ALA A 102 5.84 10.88 0.30
C ALA A 102 5.26 11.26 1.66
N THR A 103 5.93 12.14 2.37
CA THR A 103 5.46 12.70 3.63
C THR A 103 4.28 13.65 3.47
N THR A 104 4.16 14.33 2.34
CA THR A 104 3.03 15.21 2.06
C THR A 104 2.05 14.60 1.08
N TRP A 105 2.23 13.35 0.76
CA TRP A 105 1.41 12.63 -0.16
C TRP A 105 -0.08 12.77 0.08
N ARG A 106 -0.48 12.76 1.34
CA ARG A 106 -1.89 12.92 1.74
C ARG A 106 -2.44 14.32 1.45
N ARG A 107 -1.56 15.29 1.30
CA ARG A 107 -1.94 16.67 1.06
C ARG A 107 -1.89 17.06 -0.40
N SER A 108 -1.37 16.18 -1.24
CA SER A 108 -1.24 16.46 -2.66
C SER A 108 -2.58 16.36 -3.38
N GLY A 109 -2.72 17.07 -4.47
CA GLY A 109 -3.90 16.95 -5.33
C GLY A 109 -4.08 15.55 -5.88
N ARG A 110 -3.00 14.86 -6.12
CA ARG A 110 -2.98 13.47 -6.52
C ARG A 110 -3.68 12.57 -5.52
N TRP A 111 -3.36 12.77 -4.27
CA TRP A 111 -3.99 12.02 -3.20
C TRP A 111 -5.50 12.26 -3.17
N ARG A 112 -5.91 13.50 -3.27
CA ARG A 112 -7.33 13.85 -3.29
C ARG A 112 -8.05 13.20 -4.46
N GLN A 113 -7.46 13.25 -5.65
CA GLN A 113 -8.04 12.64 -6.83
C GLN A 113 -8.16 11.13 -6.68
N ARG A 114 -7.12 10.46 -6.17
CA ARG A 114 -7.18 9.02 -5.90
C ARG A 114 -8.24 8.70 -4.86
N ARG A 115 -8.32 9.49 -3.84
CA ARG A 115 -9.32 9.33 -2.79
C ARG A 115 -10.73 9.50 -3.35
N ASP A 116 -10.96 10.49 -4.17
CA ASP A 116 -12.26 10.74 -4.78
C ASP A 116 -12.64 9.63 -5.75
N ASN A 117 -11.72 9.18 -6.57
CA ASN A 117 -11.94 8.05 -7.46
C ASN A 117 -12.22 6.76 -6.68
N THR A 118 -11.51 6.55 -5.59
CA THR A 118 -11.75 5.40 -4.73
C THR A 118 -13.10 5.50 -4.05
N ARG A 119 -13.49 6.70 -3.68
CA ARG A 119 -14.80 6.96 -3.10
C ARG A 119 -15.93 6.71 -4.09
N TYR A 120 -15.73 7.02 -5.36
CA TYR A 120 -16.67 6.70 -6.42
C TYR A 120 -16.92 5.19 -6.49
N LEU A 121 -15.88 4.39 -6.27
CA LEU A 121 -15.96 2.95 -6.22
C LEU A 121 -16.41 2.41 -4.85
N ALA A 122 -16.50 3.27 -3.86
CA ALA A 122 -16.71 2.85 -2.47
C ALA A 122 -18.05 2.13 -2.25
N ALA A 123 -19.07 2.50 -2.98
CA ALA A 123 -20.37 1.85 -2.87
C ALA A 123 -20.29 0.37 -3.28
N THR A 124 -19.39 0.04 -4.21
CA THR A 124 -19.19 -1.32 -4.69
C THR A 124 -18.04 -2.03 -4.01
N SER A 125 -17.32 -1.35 -3.13
CA SER A 125 -16.09 -1.86 -2.53
C SER A 125 -16.14 -2.02 -1.01
N THR A 126 -17.33 -2.09 -0.41
CA THR A 126 -17.46 -2.32 1.03
C THR A 126 -16.77 -3.62 1.44
N SER A 127 -16.94 -4.67 0.65
CA SER A 127 -16.27 -5.95 0.87
C SER A 127 -14.75 -5.84 0.81
N LEU A 128 -14.24 -4.96 -0.05
CA LEU A 128 -12.79 -4.73 -0.16
C LEU A 128 -12.24 -3.99 1.06
N LYS A 129 -13.02 -3.09 1.64
CA LYS A 129 -12.62 -2.42 2.89
C LYS A 129 -12.58 -3.39 4.05
N ASP A 130 -13.56 -4.28 4.13
CA ASP A 130 -13.58 -5.32 5.15
C ASP A 130 -12.37 -6.26 4.96
N ARG A 131 -12.08 -6.62 3.74
CA ARG A 131 -10.92 -7.45 3.42
C ARG A 131 -9.62 -6.75 3.78
N ARG A 132 -9.52 -5.46 3.50
CA ARG A 132 -8.39 -4.63 3.93
C ARG A 132 -8.22 -4.69 5.45
N ASP A 133 -9.30 -4.53 6.19
CA ASP A 133 -9.26 -4.53 7.65
C ASP A 133 -8.82 -5.87 8.21
N VAL A 134 -9.27 -6.96 7.60
CA VAL A 134 -8.82 -8.31 7.95
C VAL A 134 -7.33 -8.47 7.69
N LEU A 135 -6.85 -8.05 6.51
CA LEU A 135 -5.43 -8.11 6.17
C LEU A 135 -4.58 -7.31 7.16
N VAL A 136 -4.97 -6.07 7.44
CA VAL A 136 -4.24 -5.23 8.38
C VAL A 136 -4.17 -5.87 9.75
N SER A 137 -5.26 -6.45 10.21
CA SER A 137 -5.30 -7.14 11.51
C SER A 137 -4.39 -8.37 11.53
N GLN A 138 -4.39 -9.13 10.45
CA GLN A 138 -3.54 -10.31 10.32
C GLN A 138 -2.05 -9.93 10.28
N ILE A 139 -1.71 -8.89 9.54
CA ILE A 139 -0.33 -8.40 9.47
C ILE A 139 0.13 -7.93 10.85
N LYS A 140 -0.69 -7.17 11.55
CA LYS A 140 -0.36 -6.70 12.89
C LYS A 140 -0.16 -7.85 13.88
N ALA A 141 -0.99 -8.87 13.79
CA ALA A 141 -0.85 -10.07 14.63
C ALA A 141 0.46 -10.81 14.32
N ALA A 142 0.79 -10.97 13.03
CA ALA A 142 2.04 -11.60 12.61
C ALA A 142 3.26 -10.80 13.08
N MET A 143 3.20 -9.47 13.01
CA MET A 143 4.27 -8.60 13.51
C MET A 143 4.50 -8.80 15.02
N LYS A 144 3.44 -8.87 15.80
CA LYS A 144 3.55 -9.11 17.24
C LYS A 144 4.16 -10.47 17.53
N GLN A 145 3.72 -11.48 16.81
CA GLN A 145 4.25 -12.83 16.95
C GLN A 145 5.74 -12.88 16.61
N ALA A 146 6.13 -12.25 15.51
CA ALA A 146 7.53 -12.21 15.09
C ALA A 146 8.45 -11.48 16.08
N ARG A 147 7.89 -10.52 16.82
CA ARG A 147 8.63 -9.78 17.85
C ARG A 147 8.60 -10.44 19.21
N GLY A 148 7.89 -11.55 19.33
CA GLY A 148 7.71 -12.22 20.63
C GLY A 148 6.83 -11.44 21.60
N GLU A 149 6.01 -10.53 21.10
CA GLU A 149 5.09 -9.76 21.93
C GLU A 149 3.86 -10.61 22.25
N PRO A 150 3.33 -10.56 23.49
CA PRO A 150 2.13 -11.29 23.83
C PRO A 150 0.93 -10.76 23.02
N SER A 151 0.11 -11.67 22.59
CA SER A 151 -1.09 -11.35 21.80
C SER A 151 -2.18 -10.71 22.66
#